data_c31a2e77471e13f4f618fd6c6ffe6399
#
_entry.id   c31a2e77471e13f4f618fd6c6ffe6399
#
_cell.length_a   1.000
_cell.length_b   1.000
_cell.length_c   1.000
_cell.angle_alpha   90.00
_cell.angle_beta   90.00
_cell.angle_gamma   90.00
#
_symmetry.space_group_name_H-M   'P 1'
#
loop_
_entity.id
_entity.type
_entity.pdbx_description
1 polymer ?
#
loop_
_entity_poly.entity_id
_entity_poly.type
_entity_poly.pdbx_seq_one_letter_code
_entity_poly.pdbx_strand_id
1 'polypeptide(L)'
;MRGNDQQAYDRGTSLFSPDGRIYQVEYAREAVSRGAPSVGVRTDEGVVLAAETQSSSPLLIDESIEKLHKLDDHLGTTNAGHVADARQLIDYARRMAQGDRLRYGEPVGVETVTKYVTDHVQENTQRGGTRPYGVALLIGGVENGEPRLFGADPTGTPREWKATAIG
;
A
#
# COMPACT_ATOMS: atom_id res chain seq x y z
N MET A 1 -18.68 -30.11 13.75
CA MET A 1 -18.89 -29.75 12.33
C MET A 1 -18.51 -28.31 11.98
N ARG A 2 -18.36 -27.34 12.92
CA ARG A 2 -17.99 -25.93 12.60
C ARG A 2 -16.53 -25.70 12.18
N GLY A 3 -15.59 -26.58 12.52
CA GLY A 3 -14.16 -26.35 12.22
C GLY A 3 -13.73 -26.65 10.79
N ASN A 4 -14.47 -27.50 10.07
CA ASN A 4 -14.10 -27.90 8.71
C ASN A 4 -14.58 -26.88 7.64
N ASP A 5 -15.71 -26.22 7.91
CA ASP A 5 -16.27 -25.21 7.02
C ASP A 5 -15.43 -23.91 7.08
N GLN A 6 -14.97 -23.53 8.27
CA GLN A 6 -14.11 -22.37 8.46
C GLN A 6 -12.76 -22.52 7.71
N GLN A 7 -12.17 -23.71 7.73
CA GLN A 7 -10.92 -24.02 7.00
C GLN A 7 -11.09 -23.93 5.47
N ALA A 8 -12.27 -24.19 4.93
CA ALA A 8 -12.53 -24.05 3.51
C ALA A 8 -12.56 -22.58 3.07
N TYR A 9 -13.16 -21.70 3.89
CA TYR A 9 -13.17 -20.26 3.65
C TYR A 9 -11.81 -19.59 3.92
N ASP A 10 -11.02 -20.11 4.88
CA ASP A 10 -9.65 -19.67 5.14
C ASP A 10 -8.72 -19.86 3.94
N ARG A 11 -8.93 -20.90 3.15
CA ARG A 11 -8.14 -21.20 1.94
C ARG A 11 -8.66 -20.49 0.69
N GLY A 12 -9.88 -19.99 0.73
CA GLY A 12 -10.49 -19.25 -0.38
C GLY A 12 -9.96 -17.81 -0.43
N THR A 13 -9.27 -17.45 -1.50
CA THR A 13 -8.75 -16.08 -1.67
C THR A 13 -9.80 -15.08 -2.11
N SER A 14 -10.92 -15.55 -2.68
CA SER A 14 -11.96 -14.72 -3.30
C SER A 14 -13.37 -15.00 -2.80
N LEU A 15 -13.52 -15.85 -1.76
CA LEU A 15 -14.82 -16.24 -1.23
C LEU A 15 -15.17 -15.46 0.03
N PHE A 16 -16.38 -14.94 0.08
CA PHE A 16 -16.95 -14.42 1.31
C PHE A 16 -17.34 -15.58 2.24
N SER A 17 -16.96 -15.46 3.52
CA SER A 17 -17.52 -16.30 4.57
C SER A 17 -19.00 -15.97 4.79
N PRO A 18 -19.77 -16.82 5.49
CA PRO A 18 -21.15 -16.51 5.87
C PRO A 18 -21.32 -15.21 6.64
N ASP A 19 -20.25 -14.77 7.35
CA ASP A 19 -20.21 -13.51 8.09
C ASP A 19 -19.81 -12.30 7.20
N GLY A 20 -19.69 -12.47 5.90
CA GLY A 20 -19.35 -11.42 4.94
C GLY A 20 -17.87 -10.99 4.97
N ARG A 21 -16.96 -11.86 5.40
CA ARG A 21 -15.52 -11.59 5.52
C ARG A 21 -14.74 -12.34 4.45
N ILE A 22 -13.66 -11.73 3.99
CA ILE A 22 -12.62 -12.40 3.19
C ILE A 22 -11.42 -12.59 4.12
N TYR A 23 -11.26 -13.79 4.69
CA TYR A 23 -10.24 -14.06 5.71
C TYR A 23 -8.82 -13.79 5.21
N GLN A 24 -8.52 -14.05 3.94
CA GLN A 24 -7.20 -13.75 3.39
C GLN A 24 -6.87 -12.25 3.39
N VAL A 25 -7.86 -11.37 3.24
CA VAL A 25 -7.66 -9.92 3.38
C VAL A 25 -7.40 -9.53 4.83
N GLU A 26 -8.06 -10.19 5.79
CA GLU A 26 -7.79 -9.96 7.22
C GLU A 26 -6.38 -10.42 7.61
N TYR A 27 -5.93 -11.56 7.12
CA TYR A 27 -4.56 -12.02 7.32
C TYR A 27 -3.53 -11.11 6.66
N ALA A 28 -3.86 -10.54 5.50
CA ALA A 28 -3.03 -9.53 4.87
C ALA A 28 -2.91 -8.25 5.73
N ARG A 29 -3.99 -7.81 6.37
CA ARG A 29 -3.94 -6.70 7.34
C ARG A 29 -3.10 -7.03 8.57
N GLU A 30 -3.18 -8.26 9.07
CA GLU A 30 -2.33 -8.72 10.17
C GLU A 30 -0.85 -8.71 9.77
N ALA A 31 -0.52 -9.03 8.52
CA ALA A 31 0.85 -8.90 8.01
C ALA A 31 1.33 -7.44 7.98
N VAL A 32 0.43 -6.49 7.69
CA VAL A 32 0.75 -5.05 7.76
C VAL A 32 1.05 -4.64 9.20
N SER A 33 0.20 -5.04 10.16
CA SER A 33 0.35 -4.66 11.58
C SER A 33 1.61 -5.22 12.27
N ARG A 34 2.28 -6.20 11.63
CA ARG A 34 3.57 -6.74 12.07
C ARG A 34 4.76 -6.07 11.39
N GLY A 35 4.52 -5.16 10.46
CA GLY A 35 5.56 -4.38 9.79
C GLY A 35 6.08 -3.26 10.69
N ALA A 36 7.32 -2.84 10.47
CA ALA A 36 7.81 -1.63 11.11
C ALA A 36 6.96 -0.41 10.68
N PRO A 37 6.64 0.50 11.62
CA PRO A 37 5.69 1.57 11.35
C PRO A 37 6.20 2.60 10.34
N SER A 38 5.24 3.19 9.65
CA SER A 38 5.45 4.35 8.79
C SER A 38 4.35 5.37 9.04
N VAL A 39 4.69 6.66 8.99
CA VAL A 39 3.81 7.78 9.32
C VAL A 39 3.77 8.76 8.16
N GLY A 40 2.61 9.30 7.89
CA GLY A 40 2.41 10.41 6.96
C GLY A 40 1.66 11.55 7.62
N VAL A 41 2.09 12.78 7.35
CA VAL A 41 1.46 14.01 7.84
C VAL A 41 1.36 15.01 6.69
N ARG A 42 0.16 15.52 6.45
CA ARG A 42 -0.10 16.62 5.53
C ARG A 42 -0.08 17.94 6.30
N THR A 43 0.68 18.89 5.80
CA THR A 43 0.68 20.28 6.27
C THR A 43 0.14 21.20 5.18
N ASP A 44 0.05 22.50 5.44
CA ASP A 44 -0.35 23.48 4.44
C ASP A 44 0.73 23.70 3.36
N GLU A 45 1.98 23.34 3.65
CA GLU A 45 3.12 23.55 2.75
C GLU A 45 3.57 22.27 2.03
N GLY A 46 3.15 21.07 2.51
CA GLY A 46 3.63 19.82 1.93
C GLY A 46 3.21 18.58 2.71
N VAL A 47 3.76 17.44 2.32
CA VAL A 47 3.56 16.15 2.99
C VAL A 47 4.90 15.65 3.52
N VAL A 48 4.90 15.21 4.77
CA VAL A 48 6.04 14.54 5.40
C VAL A 48 5.72 13.06 5.52
N LEU A 49 6.60 12.21 5.03
CA LEU A 49 6.58 10.77 5.22
C LEU A 49 7.79 10.37 6.06
N ALA A 50 7.56 9.60 7.09
CA ALA A 50 8.61 9.05 7.95
C ALA A 50 8.39 7.55 8.12
N ALA A 51 9.48 6.80 8.21
CA ALA A 51 9.41 5.35 8.37
C ALA A 51 10.49 4.86 9.33
N GLU A 52 10.12 3.92 10.17
CA GLU A 52 11.09 3.18 10.97
C GLU A 52 11.77 2.12 10.10
N THR A 53 13.11 2.10 10.10
CA THR A 53 13.91 1.03 9.53
C THR A 53 14.40 0.13 10.65
N GLN A 54 13.94 -1.11 10.67
CA GLN A 54 14.36 -2.09 11.66
C GLN A 54 15.32 -3.09 11.02
N SER A 55 16.57 -3.09 11.49
CA SER A 55 17.53 -4.10 11.09
C SER A 55 17.29 -5.37 11.90
N SER A 56 17.20 -6.51 11.20
CA SER A 56 17.04 -7.83 11.81
C SER A 56 18.38 -8.47 12.20
N SER A 57 19.50 -7.88 11.85
CA SER A 57 20.84 -8.40 12.09
C SER A 57 21.89 -7.29 12.16
N PRO A 58 22.84 -7.36 13.10
CA PRO A 58 23.95 -6.40 13.15
C PRO A 58 24.92 -6.51 11.96
N LEU A 59 24.73 -7.51 11.13
CA LEU A 59 25.52 -7.72 9.90
C LEU A 59 24.82 -7.16 8.65
N LEU A 60 23.60 -6.65 8.80
CA LEU A 60 22.87 -6.02 7.71
C LEU A 60 23.31 -4.56 7.58
N ILE A 61 23.49 -4.10 6.36
CA ILE A 61 23.79 -2.71 6.08
C ILE A 61 22.47 -1.92 6.14
N ASP A 62 22.32 -1.08 7.17
CA ASP A 62 21.06 -0.38 7.44
C ASP A 62 20.61 0.51 6.27
N GLU A 63 21.55 1.13 5.56
CA GLU A 63 21.28 1.95 4.37
C GLU A 63 20.67 1.14 3.20
N SER A 64 20.78 -0.19 3.25
CA SER A 64 20.16 -1.08 2.25
C SER A 64 18.66 -1.29 2.48
N ILE A 65 18.16 -0.92 3.67
CA ILE A 65 16.74 -1.01 4.02
C ILE A 65 16.04 0.26 3.56
N GLU A 66 15.46 0.20 2.38
CA GLU A 66 14.72 1.34 1.83
C GLU A 66 13.23 1.18 2.12
N LYS A 67 12.63 2.16 2.83
CA LYS A 67 11.19 2.23 3.13
C LYS A 67 10.53 3.50 2.61
N LEU A 68 11.31 4.51 2.26
CA LEU A 68 10.85 5.73 1.62
C LEU A 68 11.25 5.67 0.14
N HIS A 69 10.26 5.77 -0.73
CA HIS A 69 10.47 5.61 -2.16
C HIS A 69 9.91 6.81 -2.92
N LYS A 70 10.65 7.29 -3.88
CA LYS A 70 10.18 8.26 -4.85
C LYS A 70 9.38 7.54 -5.93
N LEU A 71 8.16 8.03 -6.20
CA LEU A 71 7.32 7.58 -7.32
C LEU A 71 7.50 8.47 -8.53
N ASP A 72 7.47 9.79 -8.33
CA ASP A 72 7.76 10.83 -9.32
C ASP A 72 8.35 12.04 -8.57
N ASP A 73 8.71 13.13 -9.27
CA ASP A 73 9.35 14.31 -8.67
C ASP A 73 8.51 14.96 -7.56
N HIS A 74 7.20 14.89 -7.69
CA HIS A 74 6.22 15.46 -6.75
C HIS A 74 5.53 14.41 -5.88
N LEU A 75 5.87 13.11 -6.01
CA LEU A 75 5.22 11.98 -5.34
C LEU A 75 6.22 11.12 -4.59
N GLY A 76 5.92 10.85 -3.33
CA GLY A 76 6.63 9.89 -2.50
C GLY A 76 5.69 8.86 -1.90
N THR A 77 6.25 7.74 -1.48
CA THR A 77 5.52 6.68 -0.78
C THR A 77 6.36 6.03 0.30
N THR A 78 5.68 5.51 1.31
CA THR A 78 6.24 4.61 2.32
C THR A 78 5.34 3.41 2.49
N ASN A 79 5.84 2.36 3.12
CA ASN A 79 5.14 1.10 3.26
C ASN A 79 5.26 0.49 4.66
N ALA A 80 4.33 -0.40 4.99
CA ALA A 80 4.42 -1.31 6.12
C ALA A 80 3.86 -2.68 5.71
N GLY A 81 4.50 -3.76 6.18
CA GLY A 81 4.13 -5.14 5.87
C GLY A 81 5.17 -5.85 5.00
N HIS A 82 4.71 -6.66 4.07
CA HIS A 82 5.55 -7.55 3.28
C HIS A 82 6.36 -6.80 2.21
N VAL A 83 7.70 -6.76 2.36
CA VAL A 83 8.60 -5.94 1.53
C VAL A 83 8.54 -6.29 0.04
N ALA A 84 8.44 -7.60 -0.31
CA ALA A 84 8.34 -8.01 -1.71
C ALA A 84 7.06 -7.51 -2.39
N ASP A 85 5.95 -7.49 -1.65
CA ASP A 85 4.68 -6.96 -2.12
C ASP A 85 4.75 -5.43 -2.29
N ALA A 86 5.41 -4.75 -1.33
CA ALA A 86 5.65 -3.30 -1.43
C ALA A 86 6.39 -2.94 -2.72
N ARG A 87 7.48 -3.63 -3.04
CA ARG A 87 8.25 -3.39 -4.27
C ARG A 87 7.39 -3.53 -5.53
N GLN A 88 6.56 -4.57 -5.62
CA GLN A 88 5.68 -4.76 -6.77
C GLN A 88 4.70 -3.60 -6.95
N LEU A 89 4.06 -3.14 -5.86
CA LEU A 89 3.12 -2.03 -5.91
C LEU A 89 3.81 -0.69 -6.20
N ILE A 90 5.00 -0.46 -5.65
CA ILE A 90 5.79 0.74 -5.91
C ILE A 90 6.22 0.81 -7.39
N ASP A 91 6.71 -0.30 -7.93
CA ASP A 91 7.09 -0.38 -9.35
C ASP A 91 5.88 -0.23 -10.27
N TYR A 92 4.73 -0.77 -9.85
CA TYR A 92 3.46 -0.56 -10.56
C TYR A 92 3.06 0.92 -10.55
N ALA A 93 3.08 1.57 -9.38
CA ALA A 93 2.75 2.98 -9.22
C ALA A 93 3.65 3.89 -10.07
N ARG A 94 4.97 3.61 -10.09
CA ARG A 94 5.94 4.33 -10.93
C ARG A 94 5.61 4.20 -12.41
N ARG A 95 5.31 3.00 -12.88
CA ARG A 95 4.94 2.77 -14.30
C ARG A 95 3.67 3.52 -14.67
N MET A 96 2.66 3.53 -13.79
CA MET A 96 1.41 4.25 -14.05
C MET A 96 1.66 5.77 -14.09
N ALA A 97 2.42 6.30 -13.13
CA ALA A 97 2.77 7.73 -13.10
C ALA A 97 3.53 8.17 -14.34
N GLN A 98 4.52 7.40 -14.79
CA GLN A 98 5.27 7.70 -16.01
C GLN A 98 4.43 7.53 -17.26
N GLY A 99 3.55 6.53 -17.30
CA GLY A 99 2.62 6.30 -18.41
C GLY A 99 1.66 7.47 -18.63
N ASP A 100 1.11 8.02 -17.54
CA ASP A 100 0.24 9.19 -17.61
C ASP A 100 1.01 10.44 -18.04
N ARG A 101 2.21 10.64 -17.51
CA ARG A 101 3.08 11.77 -17.90
C ARG A 101 3.41 11.73 -19.41
N LEU A 102 3.71 10.56 -19.95
CA LEU A 102 3.97 10.38 -21.38
C LEU A 102 2.72 10.59 -22.24
N ARG A 103 1.54 10.21 -21.74
CA ARG A 103 0.28 10.29 -22.48
C ARG A 103 -0.32 11.69 -22.48
N TYR A 104 -0.27 12.37 -21.32
CA TYR A 104 -0.96 13.65 -21.10
C TYR A 104 -0.01 14.85 -21.04
N GLY A 105 1.31 14.62 -20.90
CA GLY A 105 2.30 15.69 -20.80
C GLY A 105 2.32 16.41 -19.45
N GLU A 106 1.54 15.96 -18.47
CA GLU A 106 1.39 16.57 -17.16
C GLU A 106 1.73 15.56 -16.05
N PRO A 107 2.18 16.03 -14.86
CA PRO A 107 2.36 15.18 -13.71
C PRO A 107 1.02 14.56 -13.27
N VAL A 108 1.04 13.27 -12.97
CA VAL A 108 -0.16 12.57 -12.48
C VAL A 108 -0.55 13.04 -11.08
N GLY A 109 -1.86 13.14 -10.80
CA GLY A 109 -2.36 13.49 -9.46
C GLY A 109 -2.09 12.41 -8.42
N VAL A 110 -1.94 12.83 -7.15
CA VAL A 110 -1.72 11.94 -6.00
C VAL A 110 -2.86 10.94 -5.85
N GLU A 111 -4.10 11.42 -5.96
CA GLU A 111 -5.31 10.59 -5.91
C GLU A 111 -5.34 9.57 -7.05
N THR A 112 -4.98 10.00 -8.25
CA THR A 112 -5.01 9.14 -9.44
C THR A 112 -4.04 7.96 -9.31
N VAL A 113 -2.79 8.23 -8.89
CA VAL A 113 -1.82 7.14 -8.63
C VAL A 113 -2.31 6.22 -7.53
N THR A 114 -2.89 6.78 -6.47
CA THR A 114 -3.44 5.97 -5.37
C THR A 114 -4.56 5.07 -5.87
N LYS A 115 -5.46 5.57 -6.72
CA LYS A 115 -6.53 4.76 -7.33
C LYS A 115 -5.97 3.63 -8.18
N TYR A 116 -4.97 3.88 -9.02
CA TYR A 116 -4.32 2.81 -9.77
C TYR A 116 -3.80 1.69 -8.87
N VAL A 117 -3.13 2.06 -7.77
CA VAL A 117 -2.61 1.09 -6.81
C VAL A 117 -3.74 0.32 -6.13
N THR A 118 -4.76 1.01 -5.64
CA THR A 118 -5.87 0.38 -4.91
C THR A 118 -6.72 -0.51 -5.81
N ASP A 119 -6.97 -0.12 -7.05
CA ASP A 119 -7.68 -0.94 -8.03
C ASP A 119 -6.89 -2.22 -8.33
N HIS A 120 -5.57 -2.10 -8.50
CA HIS A 120 -4.71 -3.27 -8.70
C HIS A 120 -4.69 -4.21 -7.48
N VAL A 121 -4.66 -3.66 -6.27
CA VAL A 121 -4.79 -4.44 -5.02
C VAL A 121 -6.13 -5.16 -4.96
N GLN A 122 -7.21 -4.46 -5.27
CA GLN A 122 -8.56 -5.00 -5.23
C GLN A 122 -8.77 -6.10 -6.28
N GLU A 123 -8.26 -5.94 -7.50
CA GLU A 123 -8.28 -6.98 -8.52
C GLU A 123 -7.64 -8.29 -8.04
N ASN A 124 -6.54 -8.21 -7.30
CA ASN A 124 -5.87 -9.39 -6.75
C ASN A 124 -6.72 -10.14 -5.71
N THR A 125 -7.63 -9.45 -5.02
CA THR A 125 -8.56 -10.09 -4.08
C THR A 125 -9.69 -10.83 -4.79
N GLN A 126 -9.94 -10.54 -6.06
CA GLN A 126 -11.01 -11.15 -6.86
C GLN A 126 -10.54 -12.29 -7.76
N ARG A 127 -9.23 -12.38 -8.03
CA ARG A 127 -8.67 -13.42 -8.90
C ARG A 127 -8.39 -14.68 -8.11
N GLY A 128 -9.00 -15.77 -8.51
CA GLY A 128 -8.68 -17.10 -7.98
C GLY A 128 -7.21 -17.47 -8.23
N GLY A 129 -6.57 -18.08 -7.25
CA GLY A 129 -5.16 -18.51 -7.34
C GLY A 129 -4.13 -17.41 -6.98
N THR A 130 -4.54 -16.17 -6.72
CA THR A 130 -3.70 -15.10 -6.19
C THR A 130 -4.03 -14.86 -4.72
N ARG A 131 -3.04 -14.44 -3.92
CA ARG A 131 -3.28 -13.96 -2.56
C ARG A 131 -3.40 -12.43 -2.55
N PRO A 132 -4.08 -11.83 -1.57
CA PRO A 132 -4.02 -10.39 -1.34
C PRO A 132 -2.59 -9.91 -1.05
N TYR A 133 -2.31 -8.66 -1.37
CA TYR A 133 -1.06 -8.00 -0.98
C TYR A 133 -1.02 -7.80 0.54
N GLY A 134 0.02 -8.30 1.20
CA GLY A 134 0.22 -8.15 2.65
C GLY A 134 0.96 -6.85 3.00
N VAL A 135 0.59 -5.74 2.41
CA VAL A 135 1.25 -4.44 2.56
C VAL A 135 0.25 -3.30 2.51
N ALA A 136 0.49 -2.27 3.30
CA ALA A 136 -0.14 -0.97 3.16
C ALA A 136 0.88 0.07 2.68
N LEU A 137 0.40 1.05 1.92
CA LEU A 137 1.20 2.18 1.43
C LEU A 137 0.60 3.49 1.94
N LEU A 138 1.46 4.45 2.25
CA LEU A 138 1.12 5.87 2.33
C LEU A 138 1.73 6.56 1.10
N ILE A 139 0.89 7.23 0.34
CA ILE A 139 1.29 7.95 -0.88
C ILE A 139 1.01 9.42 -0.63
N GLY A 140 2.04 10.23 -0.71
CA GLY A 140 1.95 11.67 -0.46
C GLY A 140 2.63 12.48 -1.54
N GLY A 141 2.13 13.68 -1.74
CA GLY A 141 2.70 14.60 -2.72
C GLY A 141 1.97 15.91 -2.77
N VAL A 142 2.37 16.74 -3.73
CA VAL A 142 1.74 18.04 -3.98
C VAL A 142 1.12 18.01 -5.38
N GLU A 143 -0.18 18.25 -5.46
CA GLU A 143 -0.96 18.28 -6.69
C GLU A 143 -1.54 19.67 -6.89
N ASN A 144 -1.16 20.36 -7.97
CA ASN A 144 -1.60 21.74 -8.27
C ASN A 144 -1.38 22.75 -7.11
N GLY A 145 -0.30 22.57 -6.35
CA GLY A 145 0.01 23.40 -5.19
C GLY A 145 -0.68 22.95 -3.90
N GLU A 146 -1.52 21.92 -3.95
CA GLU A 146 -2.19 21.35 -2.77
C GLU A 146 -1.49 20.08 -2.29
N PRO A 147 -1.03 20.04 -1.03
CA PRO A 147 -0.53 18.81 -0.42
C PRO A 147 -1.64 17.78 -0.22
N ARG A 148 -1.41 16.55 -0.60
CA ARG A 148 -2.35 15.45 -0.46
C ARG A 148 -1.66 14.19 0.08
N LEU A 149 -2.33 13.49 0.99
CA LEU A 149 -1.84 12.27 1.61
C LEU A 149 -2.93 11.19 1.57
N PHE A 150 -2.63 10.07 0.94
CA PHE A 150 -3.51 8.92 0.83
C PHE A 150 -2.92 7.67 1.46
N GLY A 151 -3.78 6.83 2.00
CA GLY A 151 -3.47 5.47 2.42
C GLY A 151 -4.12 4.46 1.48
N ALA A 152 -3.38 3.41 1.16
CA ALA A 152 -3.83 2.22 0.44
C ALA A 152 -3.56 0.99 1.31
N ASP A 153 -4.61 0.28 1.70
CA ASP A 153 -4.54 -0.91 2.52
C ASP A 153 -4.84 -2.20 1.71
N PRO A 154 -4.67 -3.40 2.27
CA PRO A 154 -4.95 -4.67 1.57
C PRO A 154 -6.39 -4.84 1.06
N THR A 155 -7.33 -4.00 1.48
CA THR A 155 -8.71 -4.04 0.94
C THR A 155 -8.83 -3.39 -0.42
N GLY A 156 -7.81 -2.63 -0.86
CA GLY A 156 -7.86 -1.87 -2.10
C GLY A 156 -8.75 -0.62 -2.03
N THR A 157 -8.91 -0.02 -0.85
CA THR A 157 -9.69 1.21 -0.67
C THR A 157 -8.78 2.40 -0.45
N PRO A 158 -8.81 3.44 -1.32
CA PRO A 158 -8.07 4.66 -1.09
C PRO A 158 -8.76 5.50 -0.01
N ARG A 159 -7.98 6.09 0.91
CA ARG A 159 -8.46 7.03 1.93
C ARG A 159 -7.53 8.20 2.03
N GLU A 160 -8.09 9.42 2.01
CA GLU A 160 -7.32 10.64 2.23
C GLU A 160 -7.25 10.99 3.71
N TRP A 161 -6.06 11.44 4.15
CA TRP A 161 -5.75 11.69 5.55
C TRP A 161 -5.09 13.05 5.75
N LYS A 162 -5.34 13.66 6.90
CA LYS A 162 -4.51 14.77 7.41
C LYS A 162 -3.22 14.22 8.01
N ALA A 163 -3.34 13.14 8.77
CA ALA A 163 -2.22 12.40 9.33
C ALA A 163 -2.67 10.97 9.62
N THR A 164 -1.77 10.00 9.39
CA THR A 164 -2.03 8.60 9.70
C THR A 164 -0.72 7.83 9.84
N ALA A 165 -0.82 6.65 10.43
CA ALA A 165 0.26 5.68 10.54
C ALA A 165 -0.20 4.31 10.01
N ILE A 166 0.75 3.53 9.51
CA ILE A 166 0.62 2.14 9.10
C ILE A 166 1.74 1.31 9.71
N GLY A 167 1.50 0.02 9.97
CA GLY A 167 2.45 -0.87 10.63
C GLY A 167 2.00 -1.37 11.97
#